data_4141d58422be8ef2f6271caa0fba8a39
#
_entry.id   4141d58422be8ef2f6271caa0fba8a39
#
_cell.length_a   1.000
_cell.length_b   1.000
_cell.length_c   1.000
_cell.angle_alpha   90.00
_cell.angle_beta   90.00
_cell.angle_gamma   90.00
#
_symmetry.space_group_name_H-M   'P 1'
#
loop_
_entity.id
_entity.type
_entity.pdbx_description
1 polymer ?
#
loop_
_entity_poly.entity_id
_entity_poly.type
_entity_poly.pdbx_seq_one_letter_code
_entity_poly.pdbx_strand_id
1 'polypeptide(L)'
;METSHSSQDPDSSSAKNAGKTNQELPTKSVLREWLDAFVFAFVVAAILRAFLFGSYKIPTGSMEKDLLIGDFLIVSNAAYGARTPMSLCVPFTQWCLPGVTLPFTRLPGYRSIARNDVFVFNVPWEVKPISQKTNYIKRAVGIPGDTLEFKDKVLFVNGEAEPTHDGVQKFHTLILQEGVRLTNAKMEEINAGTIGASSRYFQQVSNVEYRVNLTDEAVQQVASWAETDTLYPTVIPANQVVSAYTQSAGYFSRAFNNPDHFGPIVVPFEGQEVVLNASNWPVYKDLIERYEHNEVQTQGGVFMINGEQTNRYVVQQDYYFAMGDNRDSSEDSRFWGFVPKDHVIGRAGIVWMSLNNGLPRMNRFFHIID
;
A
#
# COMPACT_ATOMS: atom_id res chain seq x y z
N MET A 1 59.73 -92.70 -31.39
CA MET A 1 58.47 -93.41 -31.34
C MET A 1 57.40 -92.35 -31.32
N GLU A 2 56.87 -92.02 -32.44
CA GLU A 2 55.58 -92.46 -32.94
C GLU A 2 54.48 -91.88 -32.05
N THR A 3 53.46 -91.19 -32.48
CA THR A 3 52.77 -90.99 -33.77
C THR A 3 51.74 -89.88 -33.46
N SER A 4 51.60 -88.94 -34.26
CA SER A 4 50.63 -88.64 -35.35
C SER A 4 49.15 -88.51 -34.96
N HIS A 5 48.58 -87.54 -35.56
CA HIS A 5 47.24 -87.29 -36.11
C HIS A 5 46.47 -86.22 -35.36
N SER A 6 46.16 -85.24 -36.00
CA SER A 6 45.36 -84.84 -37.18
C SER A 6 44.03 -84.26 -36.76
N SER A 7 43.85 -83.09 -37.22
CA SER A 7 42.72 -82.56 -38.00
C SER A 7 41.50 -81.94 -37.30
N GLN A 8 41.21 -80.83 -37.85
CA GLN A 8 39.92 -80.29 -38.23
C GLN A 8 39.34 -79.19 -37.31
N ASP A 9 39.47 -77.99 -37.84
CA ASP A 9 38.40 -77.01 -37.80
C ASP A 9 37.07 -77.56 -38.27
N PRO A 10 35.93 -77.09 -37.85
CA PRO A 10 35.47 -75.79 -38.33
C PRO A 10 34.47 -75.00 -37.35
N ASP A 11 34.27 -73.85 -37.78
CA ASP A 11 33.00 -73.20 -37.83
C ASP A 11 32.72 -72.01 -36.84
N SER A 12 32.83 -70.95 -37.45
CA SER A 12 31.96 -69.79 -37.43
C SER A 12 30.69 -69.81 -36.53
N SER A 13 30.60 -68.95 -35.58
CA SER A 13 29.30 -68.42 -35.23
C SER A 13 29.40 -66.99 -34.73
N SER A 14 29.13 -66.09 -35.62
CA SER A 14 28.20 -64.98 -35.48
C SER A 14 28.19 -64.27 -34.11
N ALA A 15 29.05 -63.31 -33.93
CA ALA A 15 28.80 -62.19 -32.95
C ALA A 15 27.63 -61.35 -33.43
N LYS A 16 26.47 -61.49 -32.79
CA LYS A 16 25.32 -60.61 -32.93
C LYS A 16 25.71 -59.22 -32.47
N ASN A 17 25.96 -58.33 -33.41
CA ASN A 17 25.94 -56.93 -33.24
C ASN A 17 24.56 -56.52 -32.73
N ALA A 18 24.43 -56.32 -31.42
CA ALA A 18 23.29 -55.61 -30.84
C ALA A 18 23.40 -54.13 -31.26
N GLY A 19 22.78 -53.79 -32.36
CA GLY A 19 22.61 -52.43 -32.80
C GLY A 19 21.89 -51.63 -31.70
N LYS A 20 22.62 -50.75 -31.02
CA LYS A 20 22.02 -49.67 -30.25
C LYS A 20 21.30 -48.76 -31.26
N THR A 21 20.01 -48.97 -31.41
CA THR A 21 19.15 -48.01 -32.08
C THR A 21 19.18 -46.71 -31.26
N ASN A 22 20.06 -45.78 -31.64
CA ASN A 22 19.92 -44.40 -31.22
C ASN A 22 18.58 -43.94 -31.79
N GLN A 23 17.53 -43.96 -30.97
CA GLN A 23 16.31 -43.21 -31.24
C GLN A 23 16.69 -41.74 -31.20
N GLU A 24 16.99 -41.16 -32.34
CA GLU A 24 17.03 -39.73 -32.50
C GLU A 24 15.64 -39.22 -32.11
N LEU A 25 15.55 -38.52 -30.95
CA LEU A 25 14.36 -37.80 -30.56
C LEU A 25 14.02 -36.85 -31.71
N PRO A 26 12.76 -36.80 -32.14
CA PRO A 26 12.35 -35.93 -33.25
C PRO A 26 12.76 -34.48 -32.92
N THR A 27 13.63 -33.90 -33.74
CA THR A 27 14.06 -32.53 -33.60
C THR A 27 12.83 -31.64 -33.76
N LYS A 28 12.49 -30.92 -32.68
CA LYS A 28 11.38 -29.94 -32.72
C LYS A 28 11.70 -28.90 -33.78
N SER A 29 10.71 -28.43 -34.52
CA SER A 29 10.91 -27.29 -35.42
C SER A 29 11.32 -26.06 -34.59
N VAL A 30 12.19 -25.21 -35.12
CA VAL A 30 12.66 -23.98 -34.47
C VAL A 30 11.49 -23.12 -33.98
N LEU A 31 10.41 -23.03 -34.74
CA LEU A 31 9.19 -22.32 -34.34
C LEU A 31 8.55 -22.89 -33.07
N ARG A 32 8.54 -24.22 -32.94
CA ARG A 32 8.00 -24.90 -31.76
C ARG A 32 8.87 -24.67 -30.52
N GLU A 33 10.19 -24.66 -30.69
CA GLU A 33 11.12 -24.36 -29.59
C GLU A 33 10.95 -22.94 -29.08
N TRP A 34 10.80 -21.97 -29.96
CA TRP A 34 10.50 -20.58 -29.62
C TRP A 34 9.13 -20.43 -28.92
N LEU A 35 8.12 -21.15 -29.39
CA LEU A 35 6.79 -21.14 -28.77
C LEU A 35 6.82 -21.76 -27.36
N ASP A 36 7.49 -22.91 -27.20
CA ASP A 36 7.63 -23.58 -25.89
C ASP A 36 8.37 -22.66 -24.91
N ALA A 37 9.46 -22.00 -25.34
CA ALA A 37 10.20 -21.04 -24.52
C ALA A 37 9.35 -19.81 -24.15
N PHE A 38 8.59 -19.27 -25.09
CA PHE A 38 7.69 -18.13 -24.84
C PHE A 38 6.59 -18.49 -23.84
N VAL A 39 5.93 -19.65 -24.01
CA VAL A 39 4.89 -20.13 -23.10
C VAL A 39 5.47 -20.35 -21.70
N PHE A 40 6.64 -20.98 -21.61
CA PHE A 40 7.33 -21.18 -20.32
C PHE A 40 7.62 -19.83 -19.63
N ALA A 41 8.24 -18.89 -20.34
CA ALA A 41 8.56 -17.56 -19.81
C ALA A 41 7.29 -16.81 -19.36
N PHE A 42 6.22 -16.90 -20.15
CA PHE A 42 4.93 -16.28 -19.81
C PHE A 42 4.33 -16.88 -18.53
N VAL A 43 4.32 -18.21 -18.41
CA VAL A 43 3.80 -18.90 -17.21
C VAL A 43 4.63 -18.54 -15.97
N VAL A 44 5.96 -18.57 -16.08
CA VAL A 44 6.85 -18.18 -14.98
C VAL A 44 6.60 -16.72 -14.58
N ALA A 45 6.55 -15.81 -15.53
CA ALA A 45 6.28 -14.41 -15.26
C ALA A 45 4.90 -14.19 -14.62
N ALA A 46 3.87 -14.94 -15.05
CA ALA A 46 2.54 -14.90 -14.45
C ALA A 46 2.54 -15.37 -12.99
N ILE A 47 3.26 -16.46 -12.68
CA ILE A 47 3.42 -16.97 -11.31
C ILE A 47 4.16 -15.95 -10.44
N LEU A 48 5.30 -15.42 -10.92
CA LEU A 48 6.07 -14.41 -10.19
C LEU A 48 5.22 -13.18 -9.88
N ARG A 49 4.45 -12.70 -10.87
CA ARG A 49 3.53 -11.57 -10.68
C ARG A 49 2.41 -11.87 -9.69
N ALA A 50 1.85 -13.07 -9.73
CA ALA A 50 0.73 -13.44 -8.85
C ALA A 50 1.16 -13.55 -7.38
N PHE A 51 2.34 -14.11 -7.12
CA PHE A 51 2.75 -14.49 -5.76
C PHE A 51 3.90 -13.66 -5.18
N LEU A 52 4.80 -13.14 -6.00
CA LEU A 52 6.00 -12.49 -5.48
C LEU A 52 5.96 -10.96 -5.62
N PHE A 53 5.68 -10.45 -6.81
CA PHE A 53 5.85 -9.02 -7.09
C PHE A 53 4.70 -8.44 -7.91
N GLY A 54 4.16 -7.31 -7.44
CA GLY A 54 3.27 -6.46 -8.22
C GLY A 54 3.99 -5.20 -8.71
N SER A 55 3.61 -4.69 -9.89
CA SER A 55 4.05 -3.37 -10.33
C SER A 55 2.87 -2.40 -10.31
N TYR A 56 3.06 -1.24 -9.68
CA TYR A 56 2.03 -0.22 -9.49
C TYR A 56 2.57 1.15 -9.90
N LYS A 57 1.71 1.95 -10.54
CA LYS A 57 2.00 3.35 -10.89
C LYS A 57 1.37 4.26 -9.85
N ILE A 58 2.08 5.30 -9.43
CA ILE A 58 1.58 6.33 -8.51
C ILE A 58 0.80 7.39 -9.30
N PRO A 59 -0.53 7.49 -9.12
CA PRO A 59 -1.35 8.45 -9.85
C PRO A 59 -1.61 9.75 -9.06
N THR A 60 -1.38 9.76 -7.74
CA THR A 60 -1.75 10.88 -6.85
C THR A 60 -0.60 11.29 -5.94
N GLY A 61 -0.63 12.54 -5.45
CA GLY A 61 0.41 13.10 -4.61
C GLY A 61 0.25 12.87 -3.11
N SER A 62 -0.58 11.90 -2.67
CA SER A 62 -0.83 11.68 -1.24
C SER A 62 0.37 11.11 -0.46
N MET A 63 1.38 10.60 -1.15
CA MET A 63 2.64 10.06 -0.61
C MET A 63 3.86 10.91 -1.01
N GLU A 64 3.64 12.12 -1.53
CA GLU A 64 4.74 13.04 -1.79
C GLU A 64 5.31 13.54 -0.44
N LYS A 65 6.61 13.57 -0.23
CA LYS A 65 7.70 13.55 -1.22
C LYS A 65 8.35 12.17 -1.42
N ASP A 66 8.03 11.18 -0.62
CA ASP A 66 8.62 9.85 -0.78
C ASP A 66 8.29 9.25 -2.14
N LEU A 67 7.02 9.32 -2.53
CA LEU A 67 6.53 8.80 -3.82
C LEU A 67 5.93 9.92 -4.65
N LEU A 68 6.46 10.10 -5.84
CA LEU A 68 6.01 11.14 -6.76
C LEU A 68 4.98 10.58 -7.78
N ILE A 69 4.08 11.46 -8.21
CA ILE A 69 3.19 11.14 -9.35
C ILE A 69 4.05 10.72 -10.55
N GLY A 70 3.75 9.55 -11.12
CA GLY A 70 4.49 8.96 -12.23
C GLY A 70 5.60 8.00 -11.84
N ASP A 71 5.80 7.73 -10.53
CA ASP A 71 6.65 6.64 -10.07
C ASP A 71 5.99 5.28 -10.36
N PHE A 72 6.80 4.31 -10.75
CA PHE A 72 6.42 2.92 -10.92
C PHE A 72 7.14 2.08 -9.86
N LEU A 73 6.35 1.40 -9.05
CA LEU A 73 6.83 0.67 -7.87
C LEU A 73 6.88 -0.82 -8.12
N ILE A 74 7.85 -1.48 -7.48
CA ILE A 74 7.81 -2.92 -7.23
C ILE A 74 7.33 -3.13 -5.80
N VAL A 75 6.23 -3.88 -5.68
CA VAL A 75 5.59 -4.24 -4.42
C VAL A 75 5.79 -5.72 -4.17
N SER A 76 6.35 -6.07 -3.03
CA SER A 76 6.53 -7.45 -2.60
C SER A 76 5.25 -8.00 -1.96
N ASN A 77 4.53 -8.85 -2.67
CA ASN A 77 3.36 -9.56 -2.14
C ASN A 77 3.79 -10.62 -1.11
N ALA A 78 4.95 -11.24 -1.34
CA ALA A 78 5.49 -12.26 -0.46
C ALA A 78 5.91 -11.71 0.91
N ALA A 79 6.17 -10.40 1.05
CA ALA A 79 6.58 -9.80 2.32
C ALA A 79 5.58 -10.11 3.43
N TYR A 80 4.30 -9.84 3.18
CA TYR A 80 3.21 -10.04 4.13
C TYR A 80 2.38 -11.30 3.87
N GLY A 81 2.85 -12.14 2.94
CA GLY A 81 2.15 -13.32 2.47
C GLY A 81 1.22 -13.06 1.28
N ALA A 82 1.56 -13.66 0.15
CA ALA A 82 0.76 -13.52 -1.06
C ALA A 82 -0.64 -14.11 -0.88
N ARG A 83 -1.64 -13.43 -1.43
CA ARG A 83 -3.01 -13.94 -1.49
C ARG A 83 -3.16 -14.87 -2.69
N THR A 84 -3.84 -16.01 -2.52
CA THR A 84 -4.23 -16.83 -3.66
C THR A 84 -5.16 -16.04 -4.59
N PRO A 85 -5.20 -16.32 -5.90
CA PRO A 85 -6.04 -15.58 -6.83
C PRO A 85 -7.52 -15.60 -6.44
N MET A 86 -8.12 -14.42 -6.28
CA MET A 86 -9.52 -14.23 -5.91
C MET A 86 -10.44 -14.10 -7.12
N SER A 87 -9.89 -13.91 -8.31
CA SER A 87 -10.62 -13.75 -9.56
C SER A 87 -9.85 -14.42 -10.69
N LEU A 88 -10.55 -14.97 -11.65
CA LEU A 88 -9.95 -15.53 -12.85
C LEU A 88 -9.68 -14.41 -13.85
N CYS A 89 -8.46 -13.93 -13.88
CA CYS A 89 -8.02 -12.85 -14.76
C CYS A 89 -6.98 -13.35 -15.76
N VAL A 90 -6.98 -12.76 -16.95
CA VAL A 90 -5.91 -12.98 -17.93
C VAL A 90 -4.65 -12.27 -17.41
N PRO A 91 -3.54 -12.99 -17.21
CA PRO A 91 -2.30 -12.40 -16.72
C PRO A 91 -1.86 -11.20 -17.55
N PHE A 92 -1.33 -10.18 -16.89
CA PHE A 92 -0.86 -8.92 -17.48
C PHE A 92 -1.94 -8.02 -18.10
N THR A 93 -3.21 -8.38 -17.98
CA THR A 93 -4.35 -7.54 -18.39
C THR A 93 -5.20 -7.18 -17.18
N GLN A 94 -6.15 -6.26 -17.37
CA GLN A 94 -7.20 -5.95 -16.39
C GLN A 94 -8.49 -6.74 -16.67
N TRP A 95 -8.45 -7.64 -17.64
CA TRP A 95 -9.62 -8.42 -18.01
C TRP A 95 -9.79 -9.64 -17.10
N CYS A 96 -10.85 -9.61 -16.31
CA CYS A 96 -11.21 -10.69 -15.39
C CYS A 96 -12.60 -11.22 -15.74
N LEU A 97 -12.84 -12.50 -15.49
CA LEU A 97 -14.15 -13.10 -15.69
C LEU A 97 -15.17 -12.45 -14.73
N PRO A 98 -16.19 -11.75 -15.24
CA PRO A 98 -17.14 -11.03 -14.41
C PRO A 98 -17.99 -12.02 -13.57
N GLY A 99 -18.29 -11.63 -12.33
CA GLY A 99 -19.17 -12.41 -11.44
C GLY A 99 -18.51 -13.63 -10.78
N VAL A 100 -17.25 -13.93 -11.07
CA VAL A 100 -16.53 -15.04 -10.42
C VAL A 100 -15.59 -14.48 -9.36
N THR A 101 -15.92 -14.75 -8.10
CA THR A 101 -15.06 -14.46 -6.94
C THR A 101 -14.73 -15.78 -6.24
N LEU A 102 -13.46 -16.07 -6.10
CA LEU A 102 -12.96 -17.26 -5.42
C LEU A 102 -12.61 -16.90 -3.96
N PRO A 103 -12.88 -17.81 -3.01
CA PRO A 103 -12.34 -17.66 -1.66
C PRO A 103 -10.80 -17.67 -1.74
N PHE A 104 -10.17 -16.82 -0.96
CA PHE A 104 -8.72 -16.75 -0.96
C PHE A 104 -8.14 -17.14 0.40
N THR A 105 -6.90 -17.58 0.35
CA THR A 105 -6.07 -17.83 1.52
C THR A 105 -4.80 -17.00 1.38
N ARG A 106 -4.29 -16.51 2.48
CA ARG A 106 -3.00 -15.83 2.53
C ARG A 106 -1.90 -16.86 2.83
N LEU A 107 -0.90 -16.90 1.97
CA LEU A 107 0.32 -17.70 2.22
C LEU A 107 1.14 -17.07 3.34
N PRO A 108 1.99 -17.82 4.03
CA PRO A 108 2.90 -17.26 5.03
C PRO A 108 3.80 -16.18 4.40
N GLY A 109 3.89 -15.02 5.06
CA GLY A 109 4.84 -13.97 4.71
C GLY A 109 6.18 -14.18 5.42
N TYR A 110 7.24 -13.59 4.88
CA TYR A 110 8.56 -13.65 5.53
C TYR A 110 8.75 -12.57 6.60
N ARG A 111 7.80 -11.61 6.73
CA ARG A 111 7.77 -10.59 7.78
C ARG A 111 6.34 -10.12 8.07
N SER A 112 6.14 -9.55 9.24
CA SER A 112 4.92 -8.81 9.58
C SER A 112 5.00 -7.36 9.11
N ILE A 113 3.85 -6.70 8.98
CA ILE A 113 3.79 -5.26 8.72
C ILE A 113 4.32 -4.56 9.97
N ALA A 114 5.32 -3.71 9.80
CA ALA A 114 5.88 -2.88 10.84
C ALA A 114 5.40 -1.43 10.71
N ARG A 115 5.52 -0.66 11.82
CA ARG A 115 5.29 0.78 11.79
C ARG A 115 6.27 1.42 10.82
N ASN A 116 5.81 2.41 10.08
CA ASN A 116 6.50 3.10 8.99
C ASN A 116 6.69 2.30 7.68
N ASP A 117 6.27 1.04 7.58
CA ASP A 117 6.22 0.37 6.29
C ASP A 117 5.27 1.09 5.32
N VAL A 118 5.74 1.34 4.09
CA VAL A 118 4.88 1.78 2.99
C VAL A 118 4.25 0.55 2.33
N PHE A 119 2.93 0.46 2.35
CA PHE A 119 2.23 -0.73 1.88
C PHE A 119 1.06 -0.42 0.95
N VAL A 120 0.80 -1.37 0.06
CA VAL A 120 -0.32 -1.33 -0.89
C VAL A 120 -1.45 -2.21 -0.35
N PHE A 121 -2.67 -1.70 -0.43
CA PHE A 121 -3.87 -2.39 0.01
C PHE A 121 -5.08 -2.02 -0.84
N ASN A 122 -6.11 -2.86 -0.79
CA ASN A 122 -7.40 -2.58 -1.39
C ASN A 122 -8.19 -1.62 -0.50
N VAL A 123 -8.80 -0.61 -1.09
CA VAL A 123 -9.58 0.42 -0.38
C VAL A 123 -10.70 -0.22 0.44
N PRO A 124 -10.72 -0.07 1.80
CA PRO A 124 -11.66 -0.81 2.63
C PRO A 124 -13.12 -0.40 2.42
N TRP A 125 -13.38 0.90 2.27
CA TRP A 125 -14.74 1.47 2.23
C TRP A 125 -15.51 1.23 0.93
N GLU A 126 -14.87 0.78 -0.16
CA GLU A 126 -15.57 0.45 -1.40
C GLU A 126 -16.46 -0.79 -1.23
N VAL A 127 -17.70 -0.70 -1.71
CA VAL A 127 -18.67 -1.80 -1.69
C VAL A 127 -18.49 -2.65 -2.95
N LYS A 128 -17.41 -3.43 -3.00
CA LYS A 128 -17.05 -4.33 -4.11
C LYS A 128 -16.33 -5.55 -3.55
N PRO A 129 -16.25 -6.67 -4.29
CA PRO A 129 -15.33 -7.76 -3.94
C PRO A 129 -13.89 -7.24 -3.81
N ILE A 130 -13.12 -7.77 -2.86
CA ILE A 130 -11.75 -7.28 -2.55
C ILE A 130 -10.88 -7.20 -3.81
N SER A 131 -10.95 -8.20 -4.69
CA SER A 131 -10.18 -8.25 -5.95
C SER A 131 -10.49 -7.12 -6.95
N GLN A 132 -11.62 -6.45 -6.79
CA GLN A 132 -12.11 -5.39 -7.69
C GLN A 132 -12.04 -4.00 -7.05
N LYS A 133 -11.63 -3.91 -5.78
CA LYS A 133 -11.45 -2.64 -5.09
C LYS A 133 -10.23 -1.89 -5.62
N THR A 134 -10.29 -0.57 -5.55
CA THR A 134 -9.16 0.31 -5.89
C THR A 134 -7.97 0.02 -4.98
N ASN A 135 -6.76 0.14 -5.51
CA ASN A 135 -5.52 -0.03 -4.75
C ASN A 135 -5.05 1.34 -4.25
N TYR A 136 -4.82 1.43 -2.94
CA TYR A 136 -4.18 2.57 -2.30
C TYR A 136 -2.79 2.20 -1.81
N ILE A 137 -1.94 3.22 -1.69
CA ILE A 137 -0.63 3.13 -1.06
C ILE A 137 -0.54 4.19 0.02
N LYS A 138 -0.12 3.77 1.22
CA LYS A 138 0.03 4.62 2.39
C LYS A 138 1.14 4.08 3.29
N ARG A 139 1.53 4.86 4.28
CA ARG A 139 2.44 4.45 5.36
C ARG A 139 1.64 3.89 6.54
N ALA A 140 2.07 2.75 7.08
CA ALA A 140 1.50 2.16 8.28
C ALA A 140 1.98 2.95 9.51
N VAL A 141 1.15 3.82 10.06
CA VAL A 141 1.48 4.62 11.24
C VAL A 141 0.98 4.01 12.54
N GLY A 142 0.09 3.02 12.45
CA GLY A 142 -0.38 2.21 13.57
C GLY A 142 -0.48 0.75 13.18
N ILE A 143 0.03 -0.13 14.04
CA ILE A 143 -0.03 -1.58 13.91
C ILE A 143 -0.97 -2.18 14.97
N PRO A 144 -1.39 -3.45 14.84
CA PRO A 144 -2.32 -4.07 15.77
C PRO A 144 -1.92 -3.90 17.26
N GLY A 145 -2.81 -3.37 18.06
CA GLY A 145 -2.62 -3.10 19.49
C GLY A 145 -2.04 -1.72 19.84
N ASP A 146 -1.57 -0.94 18.87
CA ASP A 146 -1.14 0.44 19.13
C ASP A 146 -2.31 1.33 19.58
N THR A 147 -2.04 2.23 20.51
CA THR A 147 -2.95 3.32 20.89
C THR A 147 -2.51 4.59 20.20
N LEU A 148 -3.37 5.15 19.35
CA LEU A 148 -3.08 6.34 18.55
C LEU A 148 -3.86 7.54 19.08
N GLU A 149 -3.18 8.69 19.15
CA GLU A 149 -3.77 9.97 19.50
C GLU A 149 -3.15 11.08 18.65
N PHE A 150 -3.98 12.01 18.16
CA PHE A 150 -3.54 13.18 17.43
C PHE A 150 -3.83 14.44 18.22
N LYS A 151 -2.79 15.25 18.41
CA LYS A 151 -2.87 16.58 19.04
C LYS A 151 -2.07 17.56 18.20
N ASP A 152 -2.72 18.61 17.73
CA ASP A 152 -2.07 19.64 16.90
C ASP A 152 -1.29 19.06 15.70
N LYS A 153 -1.87 18.07 14.98
CA LYS A 153 -1.22 17.31 13.89
C LYS A 153 -0.03 16.42 14.29
N VAL A 154 0.31 16.35 15.57
CA VAL A 154 1.34 15.43 16.06
C VAL A 154 0.70 14.08 16.37
N LEU A 155 1.26 13.02 15.79
CA LEU A 155 0.86 11.66 16.10
C LEU A 155 1.56 11.19 17.37
N PHE A 156 0.78 10.72 18.33
CA PHE A 156 1.25 9.99 19.50
C PHE A 156 0.90 8.52 19.34
N VAL A 157 1.88 7.66 19.57
CA VAL A 157 1.72 6.21 19.58
C VAL A 157 2.08 5.68 20.95
N ASN A 158 1.15 5.01 21.58
CA ASN A 158 1.32 4.48 22.95
C ASN A 158 1.72 5.55 23.98
N GLY A 159 1.27 6.80 23.77
CA GLY A 159 1.53 7.94 24.64
C GLY A 159 2.81 8.71 24.34
N GLU A 160 3.63 8.25 23.40
CA GLU A 160 4.86 8.91 22.97
C GLU A 160 4.68 9.56 21.59
N ALA A 161 5.23 10.76 21.40
CA ALA A 161 5.20 11.43 20.10
C ALA A 161 6.02 10.62 19.08
N GLU A 162 5.38 10.20 18.00
CA GLU A 162 6.04 9.46 16.93
C GLU A 162 6.95 10.41 16.13
N PRO A 163 8.24 10.07 15.94
CA PRO A 163 9.12 10.84 15.07
C PRO A 163 8.54 10.96 13.67
N THR A 164 8.56 12.17 13.12
CA THR A 164 8.08 12.40 11.76
C THR A 164 9.10 11.82 10.77
N HIS A 165 8.65 11.00 9.83
CA HIS A 165 9.49 10.53 8.72
C HIS A 165 9.87 11.70 7.82
N ASP A 166 11.09 11.72 7.27
CA ASP A 166 11.67 12.86 6.52
C ASP A 166 10.82 13.32 5.33
N GLY A 167 10.12 12.38 4.65
CA GLY A 167 9.23 12.69 3.52
C GLY A 167 7.86 13.28 3.91
N VAL A 168 7.51 13.28 5.19
CA VAL A 168 6.20 13.78 5.65
C VAL A 168 6.12 15.29 5.54
N GLN A 169 5.05 15.76 4.90
CA GLN A 169 4.78 17.19 4.75
C GLN A 169 3.41 17.59 5.29
N LYS A 170 3.32 18.80 5.82
CA LYS A 170 2.13 19.42 6.42
C LYS A 170 2.02 20.87 5.99
N PHE A 171 0.80 21.40 5.94
CA PHE A 171 0.62 22.82 5.72
C PHE A 171 1.10 23.64 6.92
N HIS A 172 1.88 24.67 6.58
CA HIS A 172 2.30 25.73 7.49
C HIS A 172 1.78 27.07 6.97
N THR A 173 1.39 27.92 7.89
CA THR A 173 1.11 29.34 7.61
C THR A 173 2.41 30.09 7.68
N LEU A 174 2.80 30.67 6.55
CA LEU A 174 3.96 31.53 6.38
C LEU A 174 3.49 32.97 6.24
N ILE A 175 3.93 33.84 7.11
CA ILE A 175 3.73 35.29 7.02
C ILE A 175 5.08 35.90 6.67
N LEU A 176 5.13 36.63 5.57
CA LEU A 176 6.30 37.39 5.15
C LEU A 176 6.22 38.83 5.62
N GLN A 177 7.35 39.50 5.71
CA GLN A 177 7.41 40.94 6.01
C GLN A 177 6.61 41.76 5.00
N GLU A 178 6.11 42.90 5.43
CA GLU A 178 5.30 43.80 4.58
C GLU A 178 6.08 44.23 3.32
N GLY A 179 5.43 44.13 2.17
CA GLY A 179 6.03 44.47 0.87
C GLY A 179 6.82 43.33 0.21
N VAL A 180 7.04 42.22 0.91
CA VAL A 180 7.71 41.02 0.36
C VAL A 180 6.68 40.04 -0.19
N ARG A 181 7.01 39.39 -1.31
CA ARG A 181 6.20 38.34 -1.93
C ARG A 181 6.99 37.05 -2.07
N LEU A 182 6.32 35.93 -1.88
CA LEU A 182 6.87 34.63 -2.16
C LEU A 182 7.12 34.49 -3.68
N THR A 183 8.30 34.01 -4.05
CA THR A 183 8.72 33.82 -5.45
C THR A 183 8.87 32.35 -5.79
N ASN A 184 8.82 32.02 -7.10
CA ASN A 184 9.07 30.66 -7.55
C ASN A 184 10.49 30.18 -7.17
N ALA A 185 11.48 31.04 -7.20
CA ALA A 185 12.85 30.70 -6.77
C ALA A 185 12.88 30.23 -5.29
N LYS A 186 12.19 30.92 -4.40
CA LYS A 186 12.05 30.50 -3.00
C LYS A 186 11.29 29.19 -2.85
N MET A 187 10.27 28.94 -3.69
CA MET A 187 9.53 27.66 -3.68
C MET A 187 10.39 26.51 -4.19
N GLU A 188 11.22 26.75 -5.22
CA GLU A 188 12.17 25.75 -5.73
C GLU A 188 13.24 25.42 -4.69
N GLU A 189 13.75 26.42 -3.96
CA GLU A 189 14.74 26.25 -2.89
C GLU A 189 14.29 25.22 -1.84
N ILE A 190 13.02 25.20 -1.48
CA ILE A 190 12.44 24.26 -0.51
C ILE A 190 11.75 23.05 -1.15
N ASN A 191 11.95 22.83 -2.45
CA ASN A 191 11.25 21.78 -3.22
C ASN A 191 9.71 21.77 -3.02
N ALA A 192 9.11 22.92 -2.78
CA ALA A 192 7.66 23.03 -2.51
C ALA A 192 6.81 23.24 -3.79
N GLY A 193 7.39 22.98 -4.98
CA GLY A 193 6.70 23.13 -6.26
C GLY A 193 6.71 24.57 -6.76
N THR A 194 5.82 24.88 -7.72
CA THR A 194 5.73 26.20 -8.37
C THR A 194 4.47 26.92 -7.90
N ILE A 195 4.55 28.21 -7.64
CA ILE A 195 3.40 29.08 -7.28
C ILE A 195 2.30 28.92 -8.35
N GLY A 196 1.09 28.58 -7.91
CA GLY A 196 -0.06 28.39 -8.79
C GLY A 196 -0.15 27.04 -9.49
N ALA A 197 0.85 26.15 -9.35
CA ALA A 197 0.83 24.83 -9.97
C ALA A 197 -0.23 23.89 -9.37
N SER A 198 -0.45 23.94 -8.07
CA SER A 198 -1.47 23.15 -7.38
C SER A 198 -1.74 23.70 -5.98
N SER A 199 -3.02 23.77 -5.59
CA SER A 199 -3.43 24.09 -4.22
C SER A 199 -2.96 23.09 -3.16
N ARG A 200 -2.40 21.93 -3.57
CA ARG A 200 -1.79 20.94 -2.68
C ARG A 200 -0.49 21.39 -2.05
N TYR A 201 0.22 22.32 -2.68
CA TYR A 201 1.54 22.75 -2.22
C TYR A 201 1.53 24.16 -1.69
N PHE A 202 0.59 24.96 -2.19
CA PHE A 202 0.62 26.40 -1.98
C PHE A 202 -0.77 26.99 -2.12
N GLN A 203 -1.12 27.86 -1.18
CA GLN A 203 -2.33 28.70 -1.20
C GLN A 203 -1.96 30.10 -0.74
N GLN A 204 -2.21 31.11 -1.54
CA GLN A 204 -2.09 32.49 -1.11
C GLN A 204 -3.37 32.91 -0.38
N VAL A 205 -3.24 33.33 0.87
CA VAL A 205 -4.36 33.76 1.73
C VAL A 205 -4.50 35.26 1.66
N SER A 206 -3.38 36.00 1.71
CA SER A 206 -3.33 37.45 1.57
C SER A 206 -2.08 37.90 0.82
N ASN A 207 -1.79 39.22 0.80
CA ASN A 207 -0.58 39.74 0.15
C ASN A 207 0.74 39.26 0.81
N VAL A 208 0.70 38.91 2.10
CA VAL A 208 1.86 38.50 2.90
C VAL A 208 1.68 37.15 3.55
N GLU A 209 0.46 36.58 3.53
CA GLU A 209 0.14 35.30 4.18
C GLU A 209 -0.05 34.19 3.15
N TYR A 210 0.65 33.09 3.37
CA TYR A 210 0.65 31.93 2.51
C TYR A 210 0.48 30.64 3.34
N ARG A 211 -0.25 29.67 2.80
CA ARG A 211 -0.21 28.28 3.29
C ARG A 211 0.70 27.48 2.38
N VAL A 212 1.78 26.95 2.93
CA VAL A 212 2.80 26.20 2.19
C VAL A 212 2.95 24.81 2.80
N ASN A 213 2.96 23.80 1.94
CA ASN A 213 3.11 22.42 2.37
C ASN A 213 4.62 22.11 2.50
N LEU A 214 5.09 21.90 3.73
CA LEU A 214 6.49 21.82 4.08
C LEU A 214 6.82 20.51 4.80
N THR A 215 8.00 19.95 4.51
CA THR A 215 8.68 18.95 5.36
C THR A 215 9.33 19.66 6.56
N ASP A 216 9.68 18.91 7.59
CA ASP A 216 10.36 19.47 8.78
C ASP A 216 11.70 20.15 8.41
N GLU A 217 12.44 19.61 7.43
CA GLU A 217 13.64 20.25 6.87
C GLU A 217 13.32 21.59 6.20
N ALA A 218 12.29 21.62 5.34
CA ALA A 218 11.87 22.85 4.68
C ALA A 218 11.35 23.90 5.66
N VAL A 219 10.72 23.49 6.77
CA VAL A 219 10.32 24.41 7.87
C VAL A 219 11.53 25.12 8.45
N GLN A 220 12.62 24.41 8.74
CA GLN A 220 13.86 25.02 9.26
C GLN A 220 14.44 26.00 8.26
N GLN A 221 14.47 25.63 6.99
CA GLN A 221 14.97 26.49 5.92
C GLN A 221 14.14 27.77 5.76
N VAL A 222 12.80 27.66 5.68
CA VAL A 222 11.89 28.82 5.59
C VAL A 222 11.99 29.71 6.81
N ALA A 223 12.12 29.13 8.00
CA ALA A 223 12.31 29.89 9.24
C ALA A 223 13.61 30.73 9.24
N SER A 224 14.63 30.30 8.49
CA SER A 224 15.90 31.01 8.36
C SER A 224 15.89 32.15 7.34
N TRP A 225 14.85 32.29 6.52
CA TRP A 225 14.76 33.37 5.55
C TRP A 225 14.62 34.72 6.25
N ALA A 226 15.39 35.70 5.82
CA ALA A 226 15.32 37.06 6.36
C ALA A 226 13.95 37.72 6.17
N GLU A 227 13.20 37.28 5.17
CA GLU A 227 11.87 37.79 4.82
C GLU A 227 10.74 37.16 5.64
N THR A 228 10.99 36.07 6.35
CA THR A 228 10.00 35.40 7.19
C THR A 228 9.75 36.23 8.45
N ASP A 229 8.50 36.66 8.63
CA ASP A 229 8.04 37.27 9.87
C ASP A 229 7.57 36.19 10.85
N THR A 230 6.68 35.30 10.41
CA THR A 230 6.10 34.26 11.25
C THR A 230 5.91 32.98 10.44
N LEU A 231 6.19 31.82 11.07
CA LEU A 231 5.97 30.49 10.52
C LEU A 231 5.41 29.57 11.59
N TYR A 232 4.25 28.92 11.35
CA TYR A 232 3.65 27.98 12.27
C TYR A 232 2.81 26.91 11.53
N PRO A 233 2.60 25.71 12.11
CA PRO A 233 1.74 24.70 11.52
C PRO A 233 0.30 25.21 11.35
N THR A 234 -0.31 24.98 10.20
CA THR A 234 -1.71 25.27 9.99
C THR A 234 -2.56 24.16 10.61
N VAL A 235 -3.08 24.37 11.81
CA VAL A 235 -3.85 23.38 12.59
C VAL A 235 -5.33 23.79 12.59
N ILE A 236 -6.20 22.78 12.40
CA ILE A 236 -7.64 22.94 12.61
C ILE A 236 -7.90 23.02 14.12
N PRO A 237 -8.53 24.08 14.65
CA PRO A 237 -8.79 24.17 16.08
C PRO A 237 -9.52 22.94 16.64
N ALA A 238 -9.16 22.50 17.82
CA ALA A 238 -9.69 21.26 18.42
C ALA A 238 -11.21 21.21 18.58
N ASN A 239 -11.85 22.39 18.74
CA ASN A 239 -13.30 22.54 18.84
C ASN A 239 -14.01 22.67 17.49
N GLN A 240 -13.26 22.66 16.38
CA GLN A 240 -13.83 22.78 15.05
C GLN A 240 -14.12 21.40 14.46
N VAL A 241 -15.39 21.21 14.08
CA VAL A 241 -15.82 20.04 13.31
C VAL A 241 -15.53 20.27 11.84
N VAL A 242 -14.78 19.40 11.24
CA VAL A 242 -14.55 19.37 9.80
C VAL A 242 -15.58 18.45 9.18
N SER A 243 -16.49 19.01 8.38
CA SER A 243 -17.40 18.19 7.58
C SER A 243 -16.56 17.28 6.68
N ALA A 244 -16.85 15.96 6.71
CA ALA A 244 -16.10 15.00 5.92
C ALA A 244 -16.18 15.33 4.43
N TYR A 245 -15.07 15.76 3.86
CA TYR A 245 -14.96 16.17 2.45
C TYR A 245 -14.88 15.01 1.48
N THR A 246 -14.83 13.78 1.97
CA THR A 246 -14.44 12.63 1.17
C THR A 246 -15.63 11.71 0.95
N GLN A 247 -15.66 11.06 -0.22
CA GLN A 247 -16.63 10.00 -0.53
C GLN A 247 -16.46 8.78 0.41
N SER A 248 -15.30 8.68 1.05
CA SER A 248 -14.92 7.64 2.00
C SER A 248 -15.44 7.87 3.42
N ALA A 249 -16.06 9.03 3.69
CA ALA A 249 -16.56 9.38 5.01
C ALA A 249 -17.61 8.39 5.50
N GLY A 250 -17.16 7.42 6.28
CA GLY A 250 -17.98 6.41 6.93
C GLY A 250 -18.37 6.79 8.36
N TYR A 251 -18.70 5.79 9.16
CA TYR A 251 -18.99 5.96 10.58
C TYR A 251 -17.78 6.46 11.37
N PHE A 252 -16.56 6.10 10.95
CA PHE A 252 -15.32 6.51 11.62
C PHE A 252 -15.15 8.04 11.65
N SER A 253 -15.36 8.73 10.52
CA SER A 253 -15.26 10.19 10.46
C SER A 253 -16.36 10.91 11.25
N ARG A 254 -17.44 10.21 11.61
CA ARG A 254 -18.47 10.76 12.50
C ARG A 254 -18.04 10.71 13.96
N ALA A 255 -17.22 9.74 14.34
CA ALA A 255 -16.62 9.65 15.68
C ALA A 255 -15.47 10.66 15.85
N PHE A 256 -14.67 10.84 14.77
CA PHE A 256 -13.48 11.65 14.76
C PHE A 256 -13.56 12.67 13.64
N ASN A 257 -14.23 13.78 13.93
CA ASN A 257 -14.57 14.82 12.97
C ASN A 257 -13.51 15.92 12.81
N ASN A 258 -12.33 15.73 13.41
CA ASN A 258 -11.18 16.62 13.27
C ASN A 258 -9.92 15.80 13.01
N PRO A 259 -9.33 15.85 11.80
CA PRO A 259 -8.16 15.03 11.46
C PRO A 259 -6.86 15.45 12.15
N ASP A 260 -6.85 16.64 12.78
CA ASP A 260 -5.69 17.17 13.49
C ASP A 260 -5.77 16.91 15.01
N HIS A 261 -6.97 16.52 15.50
CA HIS A 261 -7.25 16.22 16.90
C HIS A 261 -8.22 15.06 17.03
N PHE A 262 -7.75 13.90 17.36
CA PHE A 262 -8.62 12.75 17.66
C PHE A 262 -7.91 11.68 18.50
N GLY A 263 -8.69 10.76 19.04
CA GLY A 263 -8.20 9.68 19.88
C GLY A 263 -8.36 9.97 21.38
N PRO A 264 -7.77 9.13 22.28
CA PRO A 264 -7.01 7.94 21.90
C PRO A 264 -7.89 6.83 21.29
N ILE A 265 -7.35 6.10 20.31
CA ILE A 265 -7.98 4.93 19.70
C ILE A 265 -7.01 3.77 19.69
N VAL A 266 -7.49 2.56 19.96
CA VAL A 266 -6.69 1.34 19.84
C VAL A 266 -6.85 0.79 18.42
N VAL A 267 -5.74 0.50 17.73
CA VAL A 267 -5.76 -0.22 16.46
C VAL A 267 -6.17 -1.67 16.73
N PRO A 268 -7.31 -2.15 16.18
CA PRO A 268 -7.84 -3.45 16.53
C PRO A 268 -6.91 -4.59 16.11
N PHE A 269 -6.94 -5.69 16.90
CA PHE A 269 -6.14 -6.89 16.64
C PHE A 269 -6.95 -8.17 16.82
N GLU A 270 -6.52 -9.22 16.19
CA GLU A 270 -7.16 -10.54 16.26
C GLU A 270 -7.25 -11.04 17.71
N GLY A 271 -8.43 -11.45 18.12
CA GLY A 271 -8.71 -11.90 19.49
C GLY A 271 -9.00 -10.79 20.52
N GLN A 272 -8.93 -9.51 20.13
CA GLN A 272 -9.30 -8.41 21.01
C GLN A 272 -10.78 -8.45 21.35
N GLU A 273 -11.13 -8.48 22.64
CA GLU A 273 -12.50 -8.31 23.11
C GLU A 273 -12.81 -6.81 23.26
N VAL A 274 -13.86 -6.37 22.56
CA VAL A 274 -14.35 -4.98 22.60
C VAL A 274 -15.71 -4.94 23.28
N VAL A 275 -15.85 -4.09 24.29
CA VAL A 275 -17.16 -3.78 24.89
C VAL A 275 -17.78 -2.61 24.13
N LEU A 276 -18.84 -2.90 23.37
CA LEU A 276 -19.54 -1.94 22.54
C LEU A 276 -20.44 -1.03 23.36
N ASN A 277 -20.42 0.24 23.02
CA ASN A 277 -21.29 1.29 23.56
C ASN A 277 -21.53 2.37 22.53
N ALA A 278 -22.42 3.33 22.82
CA ALA A 278 -22.78 4.38 21.86
C ALA A 278 -21.60 5.26 21.42
N SER A 279 -20.60 5.46 22.26
CA SER A 279 -19.44 6.31 21.96
C SER A 279 -18.41 5.64 21.04
N ASN A 280 -18.16 4.33 21.21
CA ASN A 280 -17.20 3.62 20.39
C ASN A 280 -17.83 2.87 19.20
N TRP A 281 -19.16 2.77 19.16
CA TRP A 281 -19.87 2.13 18.06
C TRP A 281 -19.49 2.63 16.66
N PRO A 282 -19.38 3.95 16.42
CA PRO A 282 -18.96 4.44 15.09
C PRO A 282 -17.57 3.96 14.66
N VAL A 283 -16.69 3.65 15.60
CA VAL A 283 -15.33 3.14 15.32
C VAL A 283 -15.38 1.69 14.83
N TYR A 284 -16.22 0.86 15.47
CA TYR A 284 -16.24 -0.59 15.24
C TYR A 284 -17.31 -1.06 14.26
N LYS A 285 -18.30 -0.22 13.93
CA LYS A 285 -19.41 -0.63 13.07
C LYS A 285 -18.97 -1.19 11.72
N ASP A 286 -18.19 -0.42 10.98
CA ASP A 286 -17.73 -0.86 9.66
C ASP A 286 -16.79 -2.07 9.74
N LEU A 287 -16.01 -2.19 10.82
CA LEU A 287 -15.18 -3.34 11.09
C LEU A 287 -16.04 -4.61 11.24
N ILE A 288 -17.04 -4.57 12.12
CA ILE A 288 -17.89 -5.74 12.43
C ILE A 288 -18.76 -6.10 11.21
N GLU A 289 -19.44 -5.13 10.62
CA GLU A 289 -20.42 -5.35 9.56
C GLU A 289 -19.76 -5.64 8.21
N ARG A 290 -18.82 -4.80 7.79
CA ARG A 290 -18.28 -4.86 6.41
C ARG A 290 -17.04 -5.72 6.29
N TYR A 291 -16.12 -5.62 7.24
CA TYR A 291 -14.84 -6.28 7.11
C TYR A 291 -14.83 -7.69 7.69
N GLU A 292 -15.68 -7.93 8.69
CA GLU A 292 -15.85 -9.25 9.30
C GLU A 292 -17.20 -9.90 8.98
N HIS A 293 -17.95 -9.27 8.04
CA HIS A 293 -19.16 -9.83 7.39
C HIS A 293 -20.28 -10.26 8.34
N ASN A 294 -20.43 -9.56 9.48
CA ASN A 294 -21.52 -9.84 10.41
C ASN A 294 -22.77 -9.04 10.05
N GLU A 295 -23.93 -9.62 10.33
CA GLU A 295 -25.19 -8.89 10.29
C GLU A 295 -25.36 -8.09 11.58
N VAL A 296 -25.54 -6.76 11.46
CA VAL A 296 -25.58 -5.87 12.60
C VAL A 296 -26.85 -5.03 12.61
N GLN A 297 -27.54 -4.99 13.75
CA GLN A 297 -28.69 -4.13 14.00
C GLN A 297 -28.50 -3.37 15.30
N THR A 298 -28.90 -2.10 15.32
CA THR A 298 -28.84 -1.27 16.53
C THR A 298 -30.17 -0.58 16.73
N GLN A 299 -30.77 -0.75 17.89
CA GLN A 299 -32.02 -0.09 18.25
C GLN A 299 -32.00 0.31 19.74
N GLY A 300 -32.20 1.60 20.02
CA GLY A 300 -32.30 2.10 21.39
C GLY A 300 -31.05 1.85 22.26
N GLY A 301 -29.85 1.77 21.67
CA GLY A 301 -28.61 1.47 22.41
C GLY A 301 -28.34 -0.03 22.64
N VAL A 302 -29.21 -0.90 22.12
CA VAL A 302 -29.02 -2.35 22.11
C VAL A 302 -28.34 -2.75 20.80
N PHE A 303 -27.31 -3.59 20.90
CA PHE A 303 -26.60 -4.14 19.74
C PHE A 303 -27.05 -5.59 19.50
N MET A 304 -27.37 -5.89 18.25
CA MET A 304 -27.65 -7.26 17.80
C MET A 304 -26.61 -7.61 16.74
N ILE A 305 -25.87 -8.68 16.94
CA ILE A 305 -24.86 -9.20 16.01
C ILE A 305 -25.25 -10.63 15.67
N ASN A 306 -25.47 -10.90 14.37
CA ASN A 306 -25.91 -12.20 13.85
C ASN A 306 -27.19 -12.73 14.56
N GLY A 307 -28.11 -11.82 14.93
CA GLY A 307 -29.37 -12.15 15.61
C GLY A 307 -29.25 -12.33 17.12
N GLU A 308 -28.06 -12.23 17.72
CA GLU A 308 -27.85 -12.32 19.16
C GLU A 308 -27.65 -10.93 19.77
N GLN A 309 -28.34 -10.66 20.88
CA GLN A 309 -28.15 -9.43 21.63
C GLN A 309 -26.84 -9.52 22.43
N THR A 310 -25.90 -8.65 22.10
CA THR A 310 -24.59 -8.59 22.77
C THR A 310 -24.04 -7.18 22.79
N ASN A 311 -23.27 -6.85 23.83
CA ASN A 311 -22.42 -5.66 23.87
C ASN A 311 -20.92 -5.99 23.81
N ARG A 312 -20.58 -7.26 23.49
CA ARG A 312 -19.19 -7.71 23.39
C ARG A 312 -18.95 -8.25 21.99
N TYR A 313 -17.79 -7.93 21.46
CA TYR A 313 -17.35 -8.42 20.17
C TYR A 313 -15.89 -8.83 20.23
N VAL A 314 -15.56 -9.98 19.67
CA VAL A 314 -14.17 -10.45 19.51
C VAL A 314 -13.75 -10.21 18.07
N VAL A 315 -12.74 -9.38 17.92
CA VAL A 315 -12.17 -8.99 16.60
C VAL A 315 -11.55 -10.21 15.94
N GLN A 316 -11.85 -10.44 14.65
CA GLN A 316 -11.51 -11.67 13.93
C GLN A 316 -10.19 -11.61 13.19
N GLN A 317 -9.62 -10.42 12.98
CA GLN A 317 -8.36 -10.22 12.27
C GLN A 317 -7.63 -8.98 12.75
N ASP A 318 -6.34 -8.87 12.35
CA ASP A 318 -5.54 -7.67 12.60
C ASP A 318 -5.96 -6.50 11.70
N TYR A 319 -5.77 -5.29 12.21
CA TYR A 319 -6.01 -4.03 11.50
C TYR A 319 -4.80 -3.12 11.56
N TYR A 320 -4.75 -2.18 10.63
CA TYR A 320 -3.67 -1.20 10.53
C TYR A 320 -4.25 0.21 10.37
N PHE A 321 -3.49 1.22 10.81
CA PHE A 321 -3.84 2.61 10.58
C PHE A 321 -2.87 3.21 9.57
N ALA A 322 -3.37 3.63 8.42
CA ALA A 322 -2.60 4.01 7.26
C ALA A 322 -2.74 5.51 7.00
N MET A 323 -1.62 6.23 6.83
CA MET A 323 -1.63 7.65 6.50
C MET A 323 -0.75 7.96 5.29
N GLY A 324 -1.14 9.00 4.54
CA GLY A 324 -0.30 9.55 3.50
C GLY A 324 0.80 10.45 4.08
N ASP A 325 1.97 10.46 3.45
CA ASP A 325 3.08 11.34 3.84
C ASP A 325 2.77 12.81 3.56
N ASN A 326 1.95 13.08 2.55
CA ASN A 326 1.36 14.39 2.31
C ASN A 326 0.11 14.57 3.20
N ARG A 327 0.32 14.86 4.49
CA ARG A 327 -0.69 14.82 5.55
C ARG A 327 -1.97 15.58 5.26
N ASP A 328 -1.88 16.77 4.70
CA ASP A 328 -3.03 17.63 4.43
C ASP A 328 -3.63 17.45 3.03
N SER A 329 -3.02 16.60 2.21
CA SER A 329 -3.49 16.25 0.86
C SER A 329 -3.66 14.74 0.67
N SER A 330 -4.03 14.03 1.74
CA SER A 330 -4.23 12.58 1.77
C SER A 330 -5.61 12.23 2.29
N GLU A 331 -6.31 11.40 1.53
CA GLU A 331 -7.47 10.66 1.99
C GLU A 331 -7.00 9.33 2.56
N ASP A 332 -7.06 9.17 3.89
CA ASP A 332 -6.45 8.07 4.61
C ASP A 332 -7.27 7.64 5.84
N SER A 333 -6.69 6.81 6.71
CA SER A 333 -7.37 6.23 7.88
C SER A 333 -7.99 7.26 8.83
N ARG A 334 -7.55 8.49 8.82
CA ARG A 334 -8.18 9.57 9.60
C ARG A 334 -9.62 9.82 9.16
N PHE A 335 -9.98 9.46 7.94
CA PHE A 335 -11.32 9.67 7.37
C PHE A 335 -12.16 8.39 7.30
N TRP A 336 -11.59 7.26 6.91
CA TRP A 336 -12.31 6.01 6.67
C TRP A 336 -11.99 4.89 7.69
N GLY A 337 -11.03 5.09 8.60
CA GLY A 337 -10.73 4.16 9.69
C GLY A 337 -9.63 3.13 9.33
N PHE A 338 -9.80 1.91 9.79
CA PHE A 338 -8.76 0.89 9.76
C PHE A 338 -8.67 0.15 8.43
N VAL A 339 -7.46 -0.32 8.11
CA VAL A 339 -7.20 -1.25 6.99
C VAL A 339 -7.20 -2.67 7.54
N PRO A 340 -8.14 -3.54 7.10
CA PRO A 340 -8.14 -4.94 7.50
C PRO A 340 -6.95 -5.69 6.87
N LYS A 341 -6.41 -6.67 7.58
CA LYS A 341 -5.28 -7.50 7.13
C LYS A 341 -5.54 -8.20 5.79
N ASP A 342 -6.75 -8.68 5.58
CA ASP A 342 -7.16 -9.35 4.34
C ASP A 342 -7.15 -8.42 3.11
N HIS A 343 -7.26 -7.10 3.29
CA HIS A 343 -7.15 -6.09 2.25
C HIS A 343 -5.70 -5.76 1.86
N VAL A 344 -4.71 -6.13 2.68
CA VAL A 344 -3.30 -5.82 2.40
C VAL A 344 -2.79 -6.65 1.22
N ILE A 345 -2.08 -5.99 0.30
CA ILE A 345 -1.49 -6.62 -0.90
C ILE A 345 -0.03 -6.94 -0.66
N GLY A 346 0.79 -5.93 -0.31
CA GLY A 346 2.23 -6.14 -0.13
C GLY A 346 2.97 -4.86 0.27
N ARG A 347 4.28 -5.00 0.47
CA ARG A 347 5.20 -3.91 0.83
C ARG A 347 5.73 -3.24 -0.43
N ALA A 348 5.63 -1.92 -0.50
CA ALA A 348 6.36 -1.14 -1.50
C ALA A 348 7.85 -1.14 -1.15
N GLY A 349 8.70 -1.52 -2.09
CA GLY A 349 10.13 -1.67 -1.83
C GLY A 349 11.03 -0.77 -2.66
N ILE A 350 10.72 -0.62 -3.95
CA ILE A 350 11.61 0.09 -4.89
C ILE A 350 10.77 0.84 -5.92
N VAL A 351 11.18 2.07 -6.24
CA VAL A 351 10.78 2.78 -7.46
C VAL A 351 11.69 2.31 -8.57
N TRP A 352 11.20 1.47 -9.48
CA TRP A 352 12.04 0.93 -10.56
C TRP A 352 12.11 1.85 -11.78
N MET A 353 11.13 2.73 -11.96
CA MET A 353 11.06 3.75 -13.02
C MET A 353 10.25 4.94 -12.53
N SER A 354 10.56 6.14 -13.03
CA SER A 354 9.80 7.36 -12.75
C SER A 354 9.70 8.23 -13.99
N LEU A 355 8.49 8.73 -14.27
CA LEU A 355 8.21 9.60 -15.41
C LEU A 355 7.55 10.91 -14.95
N ASN A 356 8.00 12.04 -15.49
CA ASN A 356 7.36 13.34 -15.34
C ASN A 356 6.92 13.83 -16.72
N ASN A 357 5.62 13.93 -16.96
CA ASN A 357 5.07 14.31 -18.27
C ASN A 357 5.68 13.52 -19.45
N GLY A 358 5.91 12.20 -19.22
CA GLY A 358 6.49 11.31 -20.21
C GLY A 358 8.04 11.30 -20.27
N LEU A 359 8.72 12.20 -19.58
CA LEU A 359 10.18 12.25 -19.50
C LEU A 359 10.70 11.47 -18.28
N PRO A 360 11.78 10.66 -18.42
CA PRO A 360 12.35 9.90 -17.31
C PRO A 360 12.98 10.81 -16.26
N ARG A 361 12.70 10.53 -14.97
CA ARG A 361 13.43 11.08 -13.82
C ARG A 361 14.55 10.11 -13.43
N MET A 362 15.72 10.25 -14.00
CA MET A 362 16.82 9.28 -13.84
C MET A 362 17.30 9.12 -12.39
N ASN A 363 17.22 10.19 -11.58
CA ASN A 363 17.61 10.18 -10.17
C ASN A 363 16.66 9.37 -9.26
N ARG A 364 15.51 8.92 -9.79
CA ARG A 364 14.54 8.10 -9.04
C ARG A 364 14.55 6.62 -9.46
N PHE A 365 15.34 6.25 -10.46
CA PHE A 365 15.45 4.84 -10.83
C PHE A 365 16.14 4.04 -9.72
N PHE A 366 15.51 2.92 -9.35
CA PHE A 366 15.95 2.03 -8.27
C PHE A 366 16.04 2.71 -6.88
N HIS A 367 15.27 3.79 -6.70
CA HIS A 367 15.15 4.44 -5.40
C HIS A 367 14.44 3.49 -4.41
N ILE A 368 15.08 3.23 -3.28
CA ILE A 368 14.55 2.38 -2.21
C ILE A 368 13.49 3.19 -1.43
N ILE A 369 12.40 2.55 -1.07
CA ILE A 369 11.31 3.12 -0.28
C ILE A 369 11.52 2.65 1.16
N ASP A 370 11.69 3.61 2.07
CA ASP A 370 11.93 3.41 3.50
C ASP A 370 10.64 3.49 4.34
#